data_2ba27e9fb4ebb315f1b89dfd9c100266
#
_entry.id   2ba27e9fb4ebb315f1b89dfd9c100266
#
_cell.length_a   1.000
_cell.length_b   1.000
_cell.length_c   1.000
_cell.angle_alpha   90.00
_cell.angle_beta   90.00
_cell.angle_gamma   90.00
#
_symmetry.space_group_name_H-M   'P 1'
#
loop_
_entity.id
_entity.type
_entity.pdbx_description
1 polymer ?
#
loop_
_entity_poly.entity_id
_entity_poly.type
_entity_poly.pdbx_seq_one_letter_code
_entity_poly.pdbx_strand_id
1 'polypeptide(L)'
;KLYFAVMKTIIAFTLIFSLFFVVISCGTTSKIEALKPLPSNNSPVVYKNKTSFVAMPVEVTLKEIESQLNKNLTGLIYNDSILSDDKTEMKIWKTAPIKLTEKDGNIVSVIPMKIWAKFKYGTDFMGLNDTREVNLNGTITLNSKTHLSNWKLTTVSKLEDFEWSESPSILVAGKNVPITYIINPTLSIFKSKIAKKIDEAIDKTCDFKPQVLSVLEKLSTPFLNSEQYETWFKMVPMELY
;
A
#
# COMPACT_ATOMS: atom_id res chain seq x y z
N LYS A 1 -31.89 -82.93 -53.06
CA LYS A 1 -31.13 -83.29 -51.80
C LYS A 1 -29.63 -83.03 -51.95
N LEU A 2 -29.04 -83.20 -53.17
CA LEU A 2 -27.59 -83.02 -53.38
C LEU A 2 -27.14 -81.55 -53.18
N TYR A 3 -27.92 -80.58 -53.64
CA TYR A 3 -27.65 -79.15 -53.54
C TYR A 3 -27.52 -78.68 -52.06
N PHE A 4 -28.32 -79.22 -51.18
CA PHE A 4 -28.35 -78.84 -49.79
C PHE A 4 -27.12 -79.37 -48.98
N ALA A 5 -26.61 -80.54 -49.42
CA ALA A 5 -25.44 -81.15 -48.87
C ALA A 5 -24.18 -80.34 -49.28
N VAL A 6 -24.05 -79.99 -50.53
CA VAL A 6 -22.95 -79.21 -51.08
C VAL A 6 -22.89 -77.76 -50.43
N MET A 7 -24.03 -77.16 -50.24
CA MET A 7 -24.12 -75.83 -49.60
C MET A 7 -23.68 -75.88 -48.14
N LYS A 8 -24.04 -76.93 -47.41
CA LYS A 8 -23.57 -77.11 -45.99
C LYS A 8 -22.08 -77.31 -45.91
N THR A 9 -21.48 -78.07 -46.83
CA THR A 9 -20.05 -78.30 -46.87
C THR A 9 -19.25 -77.02 -47.20
N ILE A 10 -19.78 -76.22 -48.14
CA ILE A 10 -19.15 -74.91 -48.46
C ILE A 10 -19.19 -73.97 -47.26
N ILE A 11 -20.32 -73.86 -46.58
CA ILE A 11 -20.49 -73.01 -45.39
C ILE A 11 -19.58 -73.48 -44.24
N ALA A 12 -19.48 -74.79 -44.05
CA ALA A 12 -18.57 -75.34 -43.03
C ALA A 12 -17.09 -75.05 -43.35
N PHE A 13 -16.73 -75.14 -44.63
CA PHE A 13 -15.35 -74.86 -45.05
C PHE A 13 -14.98 -73.38 -44.97
N THR A 14 -15.90 -72.47 -45.27
CA THR A 14 -15.71 -71.06 -45.13
C THR A 14 -15.63 -70.66 -43.66
N LEU A 15 -16.39 -71.29 -42.75
CA LEU A 15 -16.32 -71.07 -41.32
C LEU A 15 -14.99 -71.54 -40.71
N ILE A 16 -14.51 -72.73 -41.11
CA ILE A 16 -13.21 -73.29 -40.67
C ILE A 16 -12.07 -72.44 -41.20
N PHE A 17 -12.16 -71.97 -42.47
CA PHE A 17 -11.15 -71.07 -43.04
C PHE A 17 -11.11 -69.72 -42.41
N SER A 18 -12.25 -69.15 -42.02
CA SER A 18 -12.32 -67.90 -41.24
C SER A 18 -11.74 -68.04 -39.83
N LEU A 19 -11.98 -69.20 -39.19
CA LEU A 19 -11.44 -69.45 -37.84
C LEU A 19 -9.95 -69.59 -37.90
N PHE A 20 -9.34 -70.08 -39.00
CA PHE A 20 -7.91 -70.21 -39.19
C PHE A 20 -7.19 -68.83 -39.23
N PHE A 21 -7.84 -67.81 -39.80
CA PHE A 21 -7.29 -66.45 -39.84
C PHE A 21 -7.28 -65.77 -38.47
N VAL A 22 -8.21 -66.09 -37.60
CA VAL A 22 -8.25 -65.51 -36.24
C VAL A 22 -7.11 -66.03 -35.35
N VAL A 23 -6.62 -67.23 -35.58
CA VAL A 23 -5.56 -67.82 -34.75
C VAL A 23 -4.14 -67.38 -35.16
N ILE A 24 -3.98 -66.82 -36.39
CA ILE A 24 -2.69 -66.38 -36.91
C ILE A 24 -2.41 -64.90 -36.50
N SER A 25 -3.41 -64.18 -35.92
CA SER A 25 -3.25 -62.84 -35.41
C SER A 25 -2.55 -62.80 -34.02
N CYS A 26 -1.62 -63.67 -33.77
CA CYS A 26 -0.77 -63.58 -32.61
C CYS A 26 0.34 -62.58 -32.93
N GLY A 27 0.11 -61.32 -32.61
CA GLY A 27 1.16 -60.29 -32.72
C GLY A 27 2.36 -60.68 -31.91
N THR A 28 3.49 -60.85 -32.55
CA THR A 28 4.78 -60.99 -31.91
C THR A 28 5.06 -59.64 -31.18
N THR A 29 4.74 -59.60 -29.90
CA THR A 29 5.28 -58.54 -29.05
C THR A 29 6.77 -58.79 -28.90
N SER A 30 7.58 -58.11 -29.71
CA SER A 30 9.02 -58.06 -29.46
C SER A 30 9.20 -57.35 -28.12
N LYS A 31 9.69 -58.09 -27.12
CA LYS A 31 10.19 -57.47 -25.89
C LYS A 31 11.37 -56.61 -26.29
N ILE A 32 11.15 -55.31 -26.35
CA ILE A 32 12.25 -54.36 -26.41
C ILE A 32 12.87 -54.38 -25.02
N GLU A 33 13.94 -55.11 -24.84
CA GLU A 33 14.77 -54.95 -23.65
C GLU A 33 15.51 -53.62 -23.76
N ALA A 34 14.96 -52.62 -23.11
CA ALA A 34 15.65 -51.37 -22.94
C ALA A 34 16.92 -51.66 -22.14
N LEU A 35 18.07 -51.58 -22.80
CA LEU A 35 19.36 -51.68 -22.10
C LEU A 35 19.37 -50.58 -21.03
N LYS A 36 19.60 -51.01 -19.79
CA LYS A 36 19.77 -50.07 -18.69
C LYS A 36 20.92 -49.12 -19.07
N PRO A 37 20.67 -47.79 -19.08
CA PRO A 37 21.73 -46.86 -19.41
C PRO A 37 22.93 -47.09 -18.49
N LEU A 38 24.11 -47.09 -19.05
CA LEU A 38 25.36 -47.22 -18.29
C LEU A 38 25.41 -46.08 -17.27
N PRO A 39 25.86 -46.35 -16.04
CA PRO A 39 26.05 -45.32 -15.05
C PRO A 39 26.93 -44.21 -15.65
N SER A 40 26.39 -43.00 -15.73
CA SER A 40 27.18 -41.85 -16.14
C SER A 40 28.18 -41.53 -15.02
N ASN A 41 29.47 -41.74 -15.27
CA ASN A 41 30.53 -41.26 -14.37
C ASN A 41 30.80 -39.78 -14.48
N ASN A 42 29.87 -39.02 -15.06
CA ASN A 42 29.99 -37.60 -15.12
C ASN A 42 29.92 -37.02 -13.71
N SER A 43 30.84 -36.15 -13.38
CA SER A 43 30.80 -35.40 -12.13
C SER A 43 29.43 -34.76 -11.97
N PRO A 44 28.87 -34.78 -10.76
CA PRO A 44 27.54 -34.17 -10.54
C PRO A 44 27.55 -32.73 -11.04
N VAL A 45 26.62 -32.42 -11.92
CA VAL A 45 26.43 -31.06 -12.41
C VAL A 45 26.01 -30.21 -11.22
N VAL A 46 26.91 -29.36 -10.74
CA VAL A 46 26.60 -28.40 -9.70
C VAL A 46 25.73 -27.32 -10.34
N TYR A 47 24.45 -27.45 -10.13
CA TYR A 47 23.50 -26.36 -10.52
C TYR A 47 23.78 -25.15 -9.65
N LYS A 48 24.37 -24.10 -10.22
CA LYS A 48 24.36 -22.78 -9.62
C LYS A 48 22.98 -22.20 -9.85
N ASN A 49 22.20 -22.09 -8.79
CA ASN A 49 20.92 -21.38 -8.84
C ASN A 49 21.20 -19.95 -9.33
N LYS A 50 20.65 -19.60 -10.48
CA LYS A 50 20.67 -18.21 -10.95
C LYS A 50 19.60 -17.45 -10.18
N THR A 51 19.99 -16.35 -9.57
CA THR A 51 19.04 -15.42 -8.94
C THR A 51 18.17 -14.82 -10.03
N SER A 52 16.86 -14.92 -9.86
CA SER A 52 15.88 -14.27 -10.75
C SER A 52 15.27 -13.09 -10.00
N PHE A 53 15.03 -12.00 -10.73
CA PHE A 53 14.39 -10.82 -10.17
C PHE A 53 12.98 -10.72 -10.73
N VAL A 54 12.03 -10.49 -9.85
CA VAL A 54 10.64 -10.16 -10.21
C VAL A 54 10.37 -8.74 -9.75
N ALA A 55 10.19 -7.83 -10.69
CA ALA A 55 9.79 -6.47 -10.39
C ALA A 55 8.27 -6.43 -10.18
N MET A 56 7.86 -6.01 -8.99
CA MET A 56 6.45 -5.80 -8.66
C MET A 56 6.24 -4.32 -8.33
N PRO A 57 5.60 -3.54 -9.21
CA PRO A 57 5.25 -2.18 -8.87
C PRO A 57 4.14 -2.18 -7.81
N VAL A 58 4.36 -1.41 -6.75
CA VAL A 58 3.33 -1.10 -5.77
C VAL A 58 2.96 0.36 -5.98
N GLU A 59 1.75 0.61 -6.43
CA GLU A 59 1.23 1.96 -6.64
C GLU A 59 0.35 2.35 -5.45
N VAL A 60 0.61 3.53 -4.89
CA VAL A 60 -0.23 4.15 -3.86
C VAL A 60 -0.68 5.50 -4.38
N THR A 61 -1.97 5.66 -4.53
CA THR A 61 -2.54 6.89 -5.05
C THR A 61 -2.63 7.98 -3.98
N LEU A 62 -2.46 9.24 -4.36
CA LEU A 62 -2.70 10.37 -3.45
C LEU A 62 -4.11 10.33 -2.84
N LYS A 63 -5.07 9.81 -3.58
CA LYS A 63 -6.46 9.68 -3.15
C LYS A 63 -6.62 8.69 -2.00
N GLU A 64 -5.86 7.62 -1.98
CA GLU A 64 -5.83 6.67 -0.87
C GLU A 64 -5.18 7.29 0.37
N ILE A 65 -4.06 8.00 0.20
CA ILE A 65 -3.41 8.74 1.30
C ILE A 65 -4.36 9.80 1.86
N GLU A 66 -5.00 10.58 1.01
CA GLU A 66 -6.01 11.59 1.39
C GLU A 66 -7.17 10.98 2.18
N SER A 67 -7.72 9.87 1.70
CA SER A 67 -8.80 9.13 2.37
C SER A 67 -8.38 8.67 3.76
N GLN A 68 -7.21 8.08 3.89
CA GLN A 68 -6.68 7.60 5.16
C GLN A 68 -6.39 8.74 6.13
N LEU A 69 -5.78 9.84 5.66
CA LEU A 69 -5.55 11.03 6.48
C LEU A 69 -6.87 11.60 7.00
N ASN A 70 -7.87 11.71 6.14
CA ASN A 70 -9.18 12.24 6.53
C ASN A 70 -9.92 11.33 7.51
N LYS A 71 -9.70 10.03 7.45
CA LYS A 71 -10.24 9.05 8.40
C LYS A 71 -9.58 9.15 9.77
N ASN A 72 -8.27 9.36 9.82
CA ASN A 72 -7.49 9.35 11.06
C ASN A 72 -7.37 10.72 11.73
N LEU A 73 -7.37 11.79 10.93
CA LEU A 73 -7.38 13.16 11.43
C LEU A 73 -8.81 13.72 11.40
N THR A 74 -9.51 13.59 12.52
CA THR A 74 -10.89 14.10 12.66
C THR A 74 -11.03 14.99 13.87
N GLY A 75 -11.81 16.04 13.76
CA GLY A 75 -12.10 16.93 14.87
C GLY A 75 -10.85 17.64 15.40
N LEU A 76 -10.54 17.46 16.67
CA LEU A 76 -9.40 18.08 17.34
C LEU A 76 -8.09 17.39 16.90
N ILE A 77 -7.27 18.08 16.11
CA ILE A 77 -6.01 17.55 15.55
C ILE A 77 -4.78 17.98 16.35
N TYR A 78 -4.87 19.06 17.10
CA TYR A 78 -3.81 19.55 17.97
C TYR A 78 -4.39 20.10 19.25
N ASN A 79 -3.77 19.79 20.38
CA ASN A 79 -4.13 20.33 21.70
C ASN A 79 -2.85 20.59 22.50
N ASP A 80 -2.68 21.85 22.84
CA ASP A 80 -1.66 22.33 23.77
C ASP A 80 -2.40 23.07 24.87
N SER A 81 -2.37 22.56 26.09
CA SER A 81 -3.09 23.09 27.25
C SER A 81 -2.18 23.66 28.34
N ILE A 82 -0.90 23.89 28.02
CA ILE A 82 0.09 24.33 29.00
C ILE A 82 0.49 25.79 28.70
N LEU A 83 -0.16 26.71 29.38
CA LEU A 83 0.14 28.15 29.23
C LEU A 83 1.49 28.58 29.80
N SER A 84 2.07 27.78 30.71
CA SER A 84 3.25 28.19 31.49
C SER A 84 4.58 27.95 30.76
N ASP A 85 4.64 27.12 29.76
CA ASP A 85 5.88 26.76 29.05
C ASP A 85 6.24 27.78 27.95
N ASP A 86 5.27 28.22 27.16
CA ASP A 86 5.48 29.18 26.06
C ASP A 86 4.47 30.34 26.05
N LYS A 87 3.73 30.53 27.16
CA LYS A 87 2.68 31.56 27.32
C LYS A 87 1.51 31.44 26.38
N THR A 88 1.29 30.24 25.81
CA THR A 88 0.21 30.01 24.84
C THR A 88 -0.44 28.67 25.03
N GLU A 89 -1.78 28.63 25.09
CA GLU A 89 -2.57 27.42 24.92
C GLU A 89 -3.18 27.44 23.53
N MET A 90 -3.26 26.29 22.88
CA MET A 90 -3.85 26.22 21.54
C MET A 90 -4.59 24.92 21.30
N LYS A 91 -5.74 25.05 20.64
CA LYS A 91 -6.52 23.92 20.11
C LYS A 91 -6.80 24.14 18.65
N ILE A 92 -6.58 23.11 17.83
CA ILE A 92 -6.80 23.19 16.40
C ILE A 92 -7.74 22.06 15.98
N TRP A 93 -8.83 22.41 15.31
CA TRP A 93 -9.78 21.47 14.75
C TRP A 93 -9.70 21.51 13.22
N LYS A 94 -9.71 20.35 12.63
CA LYS A 94 -9.98 20.22 11.20
C LYS A 94 -11.45 20.50 10.95
N THR A 95 -11.75 21.43 10.05
CA THR A 95 -13.14 21.86 9.77
C THR A 95 -13.73 21.28 8.50
N ALA A 96 -12.87 20.86 7.55
CA ALA A 96 -13.27 20.20 6.31
C ALA A 96 -12.21 19.15 5.90
N PRO A 97 -12.50 18.30 4.88
CA PRO A 97 -11.54 17.32 4.41
C PRO A 97 -10.22 17.95 3.95
N ILE A 98 -9.12 17.30 4.32
CA ILE A 98 -7.78 17.59 3.79
C ILE A 98 -7.79 17.24 2.32
N LYS A 99 -7.20 18.10 1.48
CA LYS A 99 -6.96 17.82 0.06
C LYS A 99 -5.49 17.68 -0.20
N LEU A 100 -5.13 16.66 -0.97
CA LEU A 100 -3.77 16.41 -1.38
C LEU A 100 -3.62 16.64 -2.88
N THR A 101 -2.54 17.29 -3.25
CA THR A 101 -2.09 17.45 -4.64
C THR A 101 -0.60 17.16 -4.74
N GLU A 102 -0.13 16.87 -5.93
CA GLU A 102 1.30 16.74 -6.21
C GLU A 102 1.80 18.03 -6.84
N LYS A 103 2.99 18.48 -6.42
CA LYS A 103 3.70 19.62 -6.99
C LYS A 103 5.21 19.38 -6.87
N ASP A 104 5.89 19.33 -8.00
CA ASP A 104 7.35 19.19 -8.09
C ASP A 104 7.91 17.97 -7.31
N GLY A 105 7.19 16.84 -7.38
CA GLY A 105 7.56 15.61 -6.67
C GLY A 105 7.28 15.63 -5.16
N ASN A 106 6.63 16.66 -4.65
CA ASN A 106 6.21 16.79 -3.25
C ASN A 106 4.70 16.65 -3.11
N ILE A 107 4.25 16.26 -1.93
CA ILE A 107 2.83 16.27 -1.58
C ILE A 107 2.47 17.63 -0.99
N VAL A 108 1.54 18.32 -1.60
CA VAL A 108 0.95 19.56 -1.07
C VAL A 108 -0.37 19.24 -0.39
N SER A 109 -0.47 19.56 0.89
CA SER A 109 -1.66 19.30 1.72
C SER A 109 -2.34 20.62 2.05
N VAL A 110 -3.63 20.73 1.71
CA VAL A 110 -4.48 21.88 2.04
C VAL A 110 -5.44 21.48 3.15
N ILE A 111 -5.33 22.14 4.30
CA ILE A 111 -6.00 21.76 5.55
C ILE A 111 -6.83 22.93 6.08
N PRO A 112 -8.15 22.93 5.88
CA PRO A 112 -9.04 23.87 6.52
C PRO A 112 -9.16 23.63 8.01
N MET A 113 -9.01 24.69 8.81
CA MET A 113 -8.99 24.55 10.26
C MET A 113 -9.61 25.71 11.01
N LYS A 114 -10.06 25.41 12.23
CA LYS A 114 -10.41 26.38 13.26
C LYS A 114 -9.35 26.31 14.35
N ILE A 115 -8.87 27.45 14.78
CA ILE A 115 -7.89 27.60 15.84
C ILE A 115 -8.54 28.36 16.99
N TRP A 116 -8.49 27.79 18.19
CA TRP A 116 -8.66 28.52 19.43
C TRP A 116 -7.29 28.68 20.05
N ALA A 117 -6.92 29.91 20.37
CA ALA A 117 -5.68 30.19 21.06
C ALA A 117 -5.92 31.14 22.24
N LYS A 118 -5.23 30.88 23.34
CA LYS A 118 -5.17 31.71 24.50
C LYS A 118 -3.73 32.06 24.73
N PHE A 119 -3.40 33.31 24.85
CA PHE A 119 -2.06 33.78 25.02
C PHE A 119 -1.97 34.81 26.13
N LYS A 120 -0.86 34.73 26.90
CA LYS A 120 -0.51 35.66 27.93
C LYS A 120 0.45 36.70 27.35
N TYR A 121 0.09 37.93 27.43
CA TYR A 121 0.94 39.05 26.97
C TYR A 121 1.22 40.02 28.10
N GLY A 122 2.22 40.86 27.92
CA GLY A 122 2.74 41.76 28.96
C GLY A 122 3.90 41.17 29.73
N THR A 123 4.23 41.78 30.85
CA THR A 123 5.31 41.37 31.71
C THR A 123 4.77 40.99 33.08
N ASP A 124 5.38 39.98 33.72
CA ASP A 124 5.05 39.62 35.11
C ASP A 124 5.61 40.62 36.08
N PHE A 125 6.44 41.55 35.61
CA PHE A 125 6.95 42.69 36.38
C PHE A 125 5.82 43.67 36.65
N MET A 126 5.55 43.95 37.90
CA MET A 126 4.46 44.80 38.41
C MET A 126 3.04 44.28 38.11
N GLY A 127 2.86 43.01 37.78
CA GLY A 127 1.54 42.42 37.50
C GLY A 127 0.86 42.92 36.22
N LEU A 128 1.61 43.55 35.32
CA LEU A 128 1.10 44.07 34.04
C LEU A 128 1.00 42.98 32.98
N ASN A 129 0.29 41.90 33.29
CA ASN A 129 0.03 40.85 32.36
C ASN A 129 -1.49 40.68 32.19
N ASP A 130 -1.91 40.34 30.99
CA ASP A 130 -3.31 40.00 30.65
C ASP A 130 -3.34 38.75 29.77
N THR A 131 -4.45 38.07 29.80
CA THR A 131 -4.67 36.85 28.98
C THR A 131 -5.82 37.11 28.05
N ARG A 132 -5.62 36.83 26.77
CA ARG A 132 -6.64 36.95 25.71
C ARG A 132 -6.87 35.64 25.00
N GLU A 133 -8.12 35.44 24.60
CA GLU A 133 -8.53 34.31 23.82
C GLU A 133 -8.97 34.79 22.44
N VAL A 134 -8.63 34.02 21.42
CA VAL A 134 -9.01 34.27 20.04
C VAL A 134 -9.52 33.01 19.38
N ASN A 135 -10.51 33.17 18.50
CA ASN A 135 -10.98 32.14 17.61
C ASN A 135 -10.70 32.58 16.18
N LEU A 136 -10.05 31.72 15.42
CA LEU A 136 -9.57 31.99 14.08
C LEU A 136 -9.99 30.87 13.16
N ASN A 137 -10.33 31.21 11.92
CA ASN A 137 -10.59 30.27 10.87
C ASN A 137 -9.61 30.53 9.73
N GLY A 138 -9.09 29.46 9.15
CA GLY A 138 -8.13 29.59 8.06
C GLY A 138 -7.83 28.28 7.39
N THR A 139 -6.96 28.36 6.41
CA THR A 139 -6.47 27.22 5.66
C THR A 139 -4.94 27.23 5.71
N ILE A 140 -4.36 26.09 6.05
CA ILE A 140 -2.92 25.91 6.00
C ILE A 140 -2.56 25.08 4.78
N THR A 141 -1.51 25.49 4.09
CA THR A 141 -0.90 24.74 3.00
C THR A 141 0.47 24.27 3.42
N LEU A 142 0.65 22.94 3.44
CA LEU A 142 1.91 22.28 3.74
C LEU A 142 2.49 21.68 2.48
N ASN A 143 3.80 21.86 2.29
CA ASN A 143 4.58 21.18 1.27
C ASN A 143 5.42 20.10 1.95
N SER A 144 5.21 18.85 1.58
CA SER A 144 5.76 17.66 2.24
C SER A 144 6.66 16.90 1.29
N LYS A 145 7.96 16.86 1.62
CA LYS A 145 8.89 15.94 0.95
C LYS A 145 8.62 14.52 1.43
N THR A 146 8.48 13.61 0.49
CA THR A 146 8.18 12.21 0.78
C THR A 146 9.43 11.35 0.73
N HIS A 147 9.48 10.36 1.57
CA HIS A 147 10.50 9.32 1.55
C HIS A 147 9.84 7.97 1.87
N LEU A 148 10.08 6.98 1.00
CA LEU A 148 9.64 5.60 1.24
C LEU A 148 10.81 4.81 1.81
N SER A 149 10.66 4.28 3.01
CA SER A 149 11.66 3.42 3.65
C SER A 149 10.96 2.29 4.40
N ASN A 150 11.47 1.07 4.23
CA ASN A 150 10.90 -0.12 4.87
C ASN A 150 9.38 -0.27 4.66
N TRP A 151 8.90 0.03 3.43
CA TRP A 151 7.49 -0.01 3.03
C TRP A 151 6.59 0.97 3.78
N LYS A 152 7.18 1.98 4.36
CA LYS A 152 6.50 3.04 5.10
C LYS A 152 6.78 4.39 4.45
N LEU A 153 5.72 5.14 4.18
CA LEU A 153 5.84 6.50 3.70
C LEU A 153 6.06 7.43 4.90
N THR A 154 7.16 8.13 4.87
CA THR A 154 7.46 9.20 5.82
C THR A 154 7.49 10.54 5.11
N THR A 155 7.16 11.60 5.81
CA THR A 155 7.16 12.95 5.25
C THR A 155 7.91 13.91 6.14
N VAL A 156 8.47 14.95 5.51
CA VAL A 156 8.98 16.13 6.17
C VAL A 156 8.26 17.34 5.60
N SER A 157 7.28 17.80 6.36
CA SER A 157 6.38 18.89 5.95
C SER A 157 6.92 20.25 6.36
N LYS A 158 6.76 21.21 5.46
CA LYS A 158 7.02 22.64 5.73
C LYS A 158 5.78 23.43 5.43
N LEU A 159 5.49 24.43 6.24
CA LEU A 159 4.42 25.36 5.92
C LEU A 159 4.83 26.19 4.70
N GLU A 160 4.01 26.13 3.65
CA GLU A 160 4.13 26.95 2.45
C GLU A 160 3.33 28.25 2.62
N ASP A 161 2.07 28.11 3.05
CA ASP A 161 1.19 29.25 3.21
C ASP A 161 0.17 29.07 4.35
N PHE A 162 -0.37 30.20 4.81
CA PHE A 162 -1.45 30.27 5.77
C PHE A 162 -2.40 31.39 5.39
N GLU A 163 -3.61 31.03 5.02
CA GLU A 163 -4.66 31.97 4.65
C GLU A 163 -5.72 32.06 5.74
N TRP A 164 -5.98 33.27 6.23
CA TRP A 164 -7.09 33.53 7.14
C TRP A 164 -8.40 33.64 6.36
N SER A 165 -9.46 32.99 6.83
CA SER A 165 -10.81 33.20 6.27
C SER A 165 -11.34 34.62 6.57
N GLU A 166 -10.93 35.16 7.72
CA GLU A 166 -11.23 36.53 8.15
C GLU A 166 -9.98 37.09 8.87
N SER A 167 -9.75 38.37 8.71
CA SER A 167 -8.64 39.03 9.40
C SER A 167 -8.76 38.87 10.93
N PRO A 168 -7.74 38.31 11.61
CA PRO A 168 -7.76 38.18 13.06
C PRO A 168 -8.00 39.52 13.75
N SER A 169 -9.03 39.58 14.56
CA SER A 169 -9.38 40.81 15.32
C SER A 169 -9.93 40.44 16.69
N ILE A 170 -9.79 41.35 17.63
CA ILE A 170 -10.44 41.31 18.94
C ILE A 170 -11.36 42.52 19.12
N LEU A 171 -12.41 42.33 19.88
CA LEU A 171 -13.31 43.41 20.20
C LEU A 171 -12.76 44.20 21.41
N VAL A 172 -12.40 45.46 21.20
CA VAL A 172 -11.93 46.36 22.26
C VAL A 172 -12.84 47.56 22.26
N ALA A 173 -13.53 47.82 23.37
CA ALA A 173 -14.48 48.93 23.53
C ALA A 173 -15.50 49.02 22.36
N GLY A 174 -16.01 47.88 21.89
CA GLY A 174 -16.99 47.81 20.80
C GLY A 174 -16.42 47.98 19.37
N LYS A 175 -15.09 48.10 19.23
CA LYS A 175 -14.40 48.17 17.92
C LYS A 175 -13.56 46.98 17.65
N ASN A 176 -13.60 46.43 16.45
CA ASN A 176 -12.71 45.38 16.01
C ASN A 176 -11.30 45.95 15.80
N VAL A 177 -10.33 45.41 16.56
CA VAL A 177 -8.93 45.79 16.46
C VAL A 177 -8.15 44.61 15.83
N PRO A 178 -7.50 44.80 14.67
CA PRO A 178 -6.70 43.76 14.05
C PRO A 178 -5.57 43.32 14.96
N ILE A 179 -5.35 41.98 15.10
CA ILE A 179 -4.32 41.42 15.95
C ILE A 179 -3.36 40.53 15.14
N THR A 180 -3.31 40.62 13.84
CA THR A 180 -2.43 39.85 12.95
C THR A 180 -0.98 39.98 13.34
N TYR A 181 -0.55 41.13 13.82
CA TYR A 181 0.81 41.39 14.28
C TYR A 181 1.19 40.61 15.58
N ILE A 182 0.18 40.22 16.37
CA ILE A 182 0.40 39.39 17.57
C ILE A 182 0.35 37.90 17.18
N ILE A 183 -0.59 37.55 16.30
CA ILE A 183 -0.87 36.15 15.97
C ILE A 183 0.16 35.58 15.02
N ASN A 184 0.64 36.31 14.03
CA ASN A 184 1.60 35.83 13.07
C ASN A 184 2.92 35.31 13.70
N PRO A 185 3.57 35.98 14.66
CA PRO A 185 4.72 35.42 15.38
C PRO A 185 4.36 34.14 16.14
N THR A 186 3.22 34.13 16.83
CA THR A 186 2.75 32.96 17.58
C THR A 186 2.52 31.79 16.64
N LEU A 187 1.86 31.99 15.50
CA LEU A 187 1.70 30.94 14.48
C LEU A 187 3.02 30.37 13.99
N SER A 188 4.09 31.18 13.93
CA SER A 188 5.39 30.66 13.49
C SER A 188 5.92 29.54 14.39
N ILE A 189 5.63 29.61 15.69
CA ILE A 189 5.97 28.56 16.66
C ILE A 189 5.14 27.30 16.38
N PHE A 190 3.87 27.45 16.02
CA PHE A 190 2.97 26.34 15.77
C PHE A 190 3.11 25.73 14.39
N LYS A 191 3.67 26.46 13.42
CA LYS A 191 3.92 25.96 12.06
C LYS A 191 4.66 24.62 12.10
N SER A 192 5.72 24.52 12.89
CA SER A 192 6.50 23.30 13.05
C SER A 192 5.73 22.20 13.79
N LYS A 193 4.95 22.57 14.82
CA LYS A 193 4.15 21.63 15.61
C LYS A 193 3.02 21.01 14.76
N ILE A 194 2.33 21.82 13.93
CA ILE A 194 1.29 21.34 13.01
C ILE A 194 1.90 20.44 11.93
N ALA A 195 2.97 20.88 11.28
CA ALA A 195 3.67 20.09 10.27
C ALA A 195 4.08 18.73 10.83
N LYS A 196 4.69 18.71 12.03
CA LYS A 196 5.05 17.47 12.72
C LYS A 196 3.84 16.57 12.99
N LYS A 197 2.68 17.13 13.40
CA LYS A 197 1.45 16.34 13.60
C LYS A 197 0.93 15.70 12.31
N ILE A 198 1.03 16.41 11.20
CA ILE A 198 0.67 15.85 9.88
C ILE A 198 1.66 14.76 9.49
N ASP A 199 2.97 14.99 9.68
CA ASP A 199 3.99 13.98 9.42
C ASP A 199 3.77 12.72 10.25
N GLU A 200 3.50 12.85 11.56
CA GLU A 200 3.16 11.73 12.44
C GLU A 200 1.89 10.99 11.99
N ALA A 201 0.89 11.72 11.47
CA ALA A 201 -0.33 11.11 11.00
C ALA A 201 -0.12 10.34 9.69
N ILE A 202 0.67 10.87 8.76
CA ILE A 202 1.06 10.18 7.53
C ILE A 202 1.88 8.93 7.88
N ASP A 203 2.87 9.06 8.74
CA ASP A 203 3.74 7.98 9.20
C ASP A 203 2.94 6.80 9.81
N LYS A 204 1.93 7.09 10.62
CA LYS A 204 1.05 6.07 11.22
C LYS A 204 0.06 5.45 10.23
N THR A 205 -0.31 6.19 9.21
CA THR A 205 -1.39 5.84 8.29
C THR A 205 -0.88 5.11 7.05
N CYS A 206 0.32 5.47 6.60
CA CYS A 206 0.90 5.02 5.35
C CYS A 206 1.97 3.94 5.58
N ASP A 207 1.62 2.90 6.33
CA ASP A 207 2.40 1.68 6.45
C ASP A 207 1.87 0.64 5.46
N PHE A 208 2.62 0.40 4.38
CA PHE A 208 2.25 -0.53 3.31
C PHE A 208 2.80 -1.95 3.53
N LYS A 209 3.53 -2.16 4.62
CA LYS A 209 4.12 -3.46 4.93
C LYS A 209 3.10 -4.61 4.96
N PRO A 210 1.90 -4.44 5.57
CA PRO A 210 0.90 -5.51 5.57
C PRO A 210 0.43 -5.89 4.17
N GLN A 211 0.24 -4.90 3.28
CA GLN A 211 -0.17 -5.12 1.89
C GLN A 211 0.91 -5.87 1.10
N VAL A 212 2.17 -5.45 1.24
CA VAL A 212 3.31 -6.10 0.59
C VAL A 212 3.45 -7.54 1.08
N LEU A 213 3.35 -7.79 2.38
CA LEU A 213 3.40 -9.15 2.95
C LEU A 213 2.27 -10.02 2.42
N SER A 214 1.05 -9.50 2.31
CA SER A 214 -0.09 -10.24 1.74
C SER A 214 0.13 -10.62 0.28
N VAL A 215 0.73 -9.74 -0.52
CA VAL A 215 1.10 -10.06 -1.91
C VAL A 215 2.18 -11.13 -1.96
N LEU A 216 3.22 -11.01 -1.13
CA LEU A 216 4.29 -12.01 -1.04
C LEU A 216 3.77 -13.39 -0.61
N GLU A 217 2.84 -13.44 0.34
CA GLU A 217 2.20 -14.68 0.78
C GLU A 217 1.46 -15.35 -0.38
N LYS A 218 0.67 -14.59 -1.15
CA LYS A 218 -0.03 -15.09 -2.34
C LYS A 218 0.96 -15.62 -3.39
N LEU A 219 2.06 -14.91 -3.65
CA LEU A 219 3.08 -15.33 -4.61
C LEU A 219 3.83 -16.58 -4.14
N SER A 220 3.99 -16.75 -2.84
CA SER A 220 4.65 -17.92 -2.24
C SER A 220 3.74 -19.14 -2.16
N THR A 221 2.44 -18.99 -2.43
CA THR A 221 1.49 -20.11 -2.48
C THR A 221 1.75 -20.93 -3.75
N PRO A 222 1.91 -22.25 -3.64
CA PRO A 222 2.09 -23.09 -4.80
C PRO A 222 0.90 -23.01 -5.75
N PHE A 223 1.14 -22.90 -7.03
CA PHE A 223 0.10 -22.92 -8.06
C PHE A 223 0.42 -23.97 -9.12
N LEU A 224 -0.62 -24.57 -9.71
CA LEU A 224 -0.50 -25.54 -10.75
C LEU A 224 -0.07 -24.83 -12.05
N ASN A 225 1.11 -25.20 -12.56
CA ASN A 225 1.67 -24.63 -13.78
C ASN A 225 1.19 -25.36 -15.04
N SER A 226 0.97 -26.66 -14.94
CA SER A 226 0.47 -27.50 -16.03
C SER A 226 -0.37 -28.64 -15.48
N GLU A 227 -1.64 -28.72 -15.92
CA GLU A 227 -2.51 -29.84 -15.58
C GLU A 227 -2.05 -31.14 -16.25
N GLN A 228 -1.56 -31.05 -17.50
CA GLN A 228 -1.11 -32.21 -18.26
C GLN A 228 0.06 -32.95 -17.62
N TYR A 229 0.97 -32.21 -16.96
CA TYR A 229 2.17 -32.76 -16.33
C TYR A 229 2.10 -32.75 -14.81
N GLU A 230 1.00 -32.30 -14.22
CA GLU A 230 0.81 -32.14 -12.77
C GLU A 230 1.97 -31.38 -12.10
N THR A 231 2.51 -30.37 -12.80
CA THR A 231 3.66 -29.60 -12.32
C THR A 231 3.20 -28.38 -11.52
N TRP A 232 3.72 -28.28 -10.31
CA TRP A 232 3.48 -27.19 -9.40
C TRP A 232 4.67 -26.24 -9.37
N PHE A 233 4.36 -24.95 -9.32
CA PHE A 233 5.36 -23.90 -9.20
C PHE A 233 5.18 -23.16 -7.89
N LYS A 234 6.29 -22.87 -7.22
CA LYS A 234 6.31 -22.08 -5.98
C LYS A 234 7.45 -21.07 -6.07
N MET A 235 7.12 -19.80 -5.87
CA MET A 235 8.13 -18.76 -5.70
C MET A 235 8.54 -18.66 -4.23
N VAL A 236 9.83 -18.58 -3.97
CA VAL A 236 10.38 -18.37 -2.63
C VAL A 236 11.19 -17.07 -2.68
N PRO A 237 10.62 -15.95 -2.24
CA PRO A 237 11.36 -14.70 -2.15
C PRO A 237 12.53 -14.86 -1.18
N MET A 238 13.72 -14.46 -1.60
CA MET A 238 14.91 -14.50 -0.76
C MET A 238 15.27 -13.11 -0.23
N GLU A 239 15.05 -12.07 -1.04
CA GLU A 239 15.39 -10.68 -0.72
C GLU A 239 14.37 -9.73 -1.35
N LEU A 240 14.14 -8.61 -0.69
CA LEU A 240 13.31 -7.50 -1.16
C LEU A 240 14.18 -6.24 -1.17
N TYR A 241 14.16 -5.52 -2.27
CA TYR A 241 14.92 -4.28 -2.46
C TYR A 241 13.99 -3.08 -2.57
#